data_d9140f69ee51946e8b06830bf574ba5e
#
_entry.id   d9140f69ee51946e8b06830bf574ba5e
#
_cell.length_a   1.000
_cell.length_b   1.000
_cell.length_c   1.000
_cell.angle_alpha   90.00
_cell.angle_beta   90.00
_cell.angle_gamma   90.00
#
_symmetry.space_group_name_H-M   'P 1'
#
loop_
_entity.id
_entity.type
_entity.pdbx_description
1 polymer ?
#
loop_
_entity_poly.entity_id
_entity_poly.type
_entity_poly.pdbx_seq_one_letter_code
_entity_poly.pdbx_strand_id
1 'polypeptide(L)'
;MFEKLNLDKKFKQIKEKNIFRKLSLNEKVDLIKRNTVEIIGEDELKNLLKENEKLRHYIGFEISGKIHLGTGLMTMLKIKDFMEAGVDCRVFLADWHTWMNDKLGGNPEVIKKFAVGYFKEGMKASLRCVGGNPRKLKFILGSKLYHNNDLYWATLIEISKYTTLARMQRSITILGKEEWDKVDFAKLMYPPMQVADIFIQNINLAHAGIDQRKAHVIARDVSNKSSFSPILTRKGKQIKPLAIHHPLILGLGKPATWPVPKNKLQDLWSSLKMSKSKPDTCIIIHDSP
;
A
#
# COMPACT_ATOMS: atom_id res chain seq x y z
N MET A 1 41.70 -17.81 -5.04
CA MET A 1 41.64 -16.80 -6.10
C MET A 1 40.23 -16.82 -6.63
N PHE A 2 39.32 -16.02 -6.01
CA PHE A 2 37.93 -15.96 -6.43
C PHE A 2 37.86 -15.08 -7.68
N GLU A 3 37.51 -15.65 -8.80
CA GLU A 3 37.15 -14.88 -10.01
C GLU A 3 36.00 -13.94 -9.63
N LYS A 4 36.25 -12.65 -9.71
CA LYS A 4 35.23 -11.62 -9.70
C LYS A 4 34.28 -11.93 -10.87
N LEU A 5 33.20 -12.65 -10.60
CA LEU A 5 32.11 -12.78 -11.56
C LEU A 5 31.77 -11.36 -12.02
N ASN A 6 31.85 -11.14 -13.30
CA ASN A 6 31.59 -9.86 -13.94
C ASN A 6 30.05 -9.64 -13.99
N LEU A 7 29.46 -9.60 -12.80
CA LEU A 7 28.02 -9.42 -12.57
C LEU A 7 27.54 -8.11 -13.20
N ASP A 8 28.37 -7.06 -13.16
CA ASP A 8 28.03 -5.76 -13.73
C ASP A 8 27.82 -5.79 -15.24
N LYS A 9 28.62 -6.57 -15.98
CA LYS A 9 28.46 -6.76 -17.44
C LYS A 9 27.18 -7.52 -17.77
N LYS A 10 26.88 -8.58 -17.03
CA LYS A 10 25.64 -9.36 -17.20
C LYS A 10 24.40 -8.55 -16.85
N PHE A 11 24.44 -7.79 -15.75
CA PHE A 11 23.38 -6.86 -15.37
C PHE A 11 23.19 -5.73 -16.37
N LYS A 12 24.26 -5.21 -16.96
CA LYS A 12 24.21 -4.18 -18.00
C LYS A 12 23.58 -4.71 -19.29
N GLN A 13 23.98 -5.89 -19.74
CA GLN A 13 23.39 -6.55 -20.92
C GLN A 13 21.91 -6.93 -20.75
N ILE A 14 21.50 -7.34 -19.54
CA ILE A 14 20.10 -7.61 -19.22
C ILE A 14 19.29 -6.30 -19.19
N LYS A 15 19.85 -5.22 -18.67
CA LYS A 15 19.26 -3.87 -18.73
C LYS A 15 19.08 -3.37 -20.16
N GLU A 16 20.09 -3.47 -20.98
CA GLU A 16 20.07 -2.94 -22.35
C GLU A 16 19.10 -3.69 -23.26
N LYS A 17 18.91 -5.01 -23.10
CA LYS A 17 17.93 -5.80 -23.86
C LYS A 17 16.47 -5.52 -23.49
N ASN A 18 16.19 -5.01 -22.28
CA ASN A 18 14.82 -4.79 -21.79
C ASN A 18 14.30 -3.34 -21.89
N ILE A 19 15.14 -2.38 -22.28
CA ILE A 19 14.82 -0.94 -22.18
C ILE A 19 13.79 -0.46 -23.22
N PHE A 20 13.55 -1.19 -24.33
CA PHE A 20 12.70 -0.71 -25.43
C PHE A 20 11.57 -1.65 -25.85
N ARG A 21 11.35 -2.79 -25.16
CA ARG A 21 10.24 -3.68 -25.51
C ARG A 21 8.95 -3.21 -24.85
N LYS A 22 7.95 -2.87 -25.66
CA LYS A 22 6.58 -2.64 -25.19
C LYS A 22 5.98 -3.97 -24.71
N LEU A 23 5.65 -4.05 -23.41
CA LEU A 23 5.02 -5.24 -22.83
C LEU A 23 3.65 -5.48 -23.47
N SER A 24 3.36 -6.75 -23.77
CA SER A 24 2.02 -7.19 -24.15
C SER A 24 1.02 -7.03 -23.00
N LEU A 25 -0.26 -7.15 -23.30
CA LEU A 25 -1.33 -7.12 -22.30
C LEU A 25 -1.12 -8.19 -21.23
N ASN A 26 -0.83 -9.42 -21.63
CA ASN A 26 -0.64 -10.54 -20.72
C ASN A 26 0.58 -10.33 -19.80
N GLU A 27 1.70 -9.89 -20.36
CA GLU A 27 2.90 -9.57 -19.56
C GLU A 27 2.64 -8.48 -18.51
N LYS A 28 1.82 -7.47 -18.83
CA LYS A 28 1.41 -6.45 -17.84
C LYS A 28 0.53 -7.04 -16.75
N VAL A 29 -0.44 -7.88 -17.13
CA VAL A 29 -1.30 -8.57 -16.16
C VAL A 29 -0.47 -9.46 -15.25
N ASP A 30 0.47 -10.23 -15.79
CA ASP A 30 1.35 -11.12 -15.02
C ASP A 30 2.22 -10.36 -14.03
N LEU A 31 2.80 -9.23 -14.43
CA LEU A 31 3.55 -8.35 -13.52
C LEU A 31 2.65 -7.80 -12.39
N ILE A 32 1.43 -7.39 -12.73
CA ILE A 32 0.48 -6.86 -11.74
C ILE A 32 0.02 -7.98 -10.78
N LYS A 33 -0.11 -9.21 -11.24
CA LYS A 33 -0.51 -10.38 -10.43
C LYS A 33 0.62 -10.98 -9.62
N ARG A 34 1.86 -10.80 -10.03
CA ARG A 34 3.02 -11.43 -9.40
C ARG A 34 3.08 -11.09 -7.90
N ASN A 35 3.27 -12.10 -7.04
CA ASN A 35 3.39 -11.93 -5.59
C ASN A 35 2.19 -11.23 -4.93
N THR A 36 0.98 -11.49 -5.42
CA THR A 36 -0.27 -11.08 -4.77
C THR A 36 -1.00 -12.29 -4.22
N VAL A 37 -1.75 -12.10 -3.13
CA VAL A 37 -2.66 -13.12 -2.57
C VAL A 37 -4.07 -12.94 -3.08
N GLU A 38 -4.44 -11.73 -3.47
CA GLU A 38 -5.78 -11.39 -3.95
C GLU A 38 -5.75 -10.20 -4.89
N ILE A 39 -6.59 -10.27 -5.93
CA ILE A 39 -6.98 -9.12 -6.76
C ILE A 39 -8.49 -9.09 -6.83
N ILE A 40 -9.10 -8.05 -6.25
CA ILE A 40 -10.53 -7.80 -6.38
C ILE A 40 -10.73 -6.90 -7.60
N GLY A 41 -11.42 -7.44 -8.62
CA GLY A 41 -11.64 -6.75 -9.90
C GLY A 41 -10.65 -7.19 -11.00
N GLU A 42 -10.31 -8.48 -11.07
CA GLU A 42 -9.35 -8.97 -12.08
C GLU A 42 -9.85 -8.75 -13.53
N ASP A 43 -11.15 -8.94 -13.77
CA ASP A 43 -11.71 -8.70 -15.10
C ASP A 43 -11.76 -7.21 -15.44
N GLU A 44 -12.06 -6.37 -14.46
CA GLU A 44 -11.96 -4.92 -14.62
C GLU A 44 -10.51 -4.50 -14.93
N LEU A 45 -9.50 -5.10 -14.29
CA LEU A 45 -8.08 -4.85 -14.61
C LEU A 45 -7.78 -5.14 -16.09
N LYS A 46 -8.19 -6.31 -16.58
CA LYS A 46 -7.98 -6.70 -17.99
C LYS A 46 -8.66 -5.72 -18.95
N ASN A 47 -9.88 -5.30 -18.62
CA ASN A 47 -10.64 -4.34 -19.44
C ASN A 47 -9.99 -2.96 -19.46
N LEU A 48 -9.57 -2.43 -18.29
CA LEU A 48 -8.88 -1.14 -18.22
C LEU A 48 -7.57 -1.15 -19.03
N LEU A 49 -6.81 -2.24 -18.98
CA LEU A 49 -5.59 -2.38 -19.77
C LEU A 49 -5.86 -2.50 -21.28
N LYS A 50 -6.93 -3.23 -21.69
CA LYS A 50 -7.36 -3.28 -23.10
C LYS A 50 -7.78 -1.93 -23.64
N GLU A 51 -8.45 -1.12 -22.81
CA GLU A 51 -8.86 0.24 -23.14
C GLU A 51 -7.70 1.26 -23.07
N ASN A 52 -6.47 0.82 -22.79
CA ASN A 52 -5.30 1.66 -22.53
C ASN A 52 -5.54 2.71 -21.44
N GLU A 53 -6.41 2.41 -20.46
CA GLU A 53 -6.59 3.28 -19.31
C GLU A 53 -5.31 3.33 -18.47
N LYS A 54 -4.96 4.53 -18.00
CA LYS A 54 -3.80 4.71 -17.13
C LYS A 54 -4.13 4.23 -15.72
N LEU A 55 -3.45 3.18 -15.27
CA LEU A 55 -3.56 2.73 -13.89
C LEU A 55 -2.84 3.72 -12.96
N ARG A 56 -3.57 4.19 -11.95
CA ARG A 56 -3.12 5.12 -10.91
C ARG A 56 -3.10 4.36 -9.59
N HIS A 57 -1.89 4.01 -9.17
CA HIS A 57 -1.64 3.22 -7.97
C HIS A 57 -1.49 4.10 -6.72
N TYR A 58 -1.92 3.55 -5.61
CA TYR A 58 -1.77 4.10 -4.26
C TYR A 58 -1.42 2.97 -3.28
N ILE A 59 -0.49 3.25 -2.39
CA ILE A 59 -0.28 2.51 -1.14
C ILE A 59 -0.02 3.50 -0.02
N GLY A 60 -0.76 3.39 1.09
CA GLY A 60 -0.61 4.21 2.29
C GLY A 60 0.25 3.53 3.35
N PHE A 61 1.07 4.30 4.04
CA PHE A 61 1.85 3.83 5.18
C PHE A 61 1.68 4.72 6.40
N GLU A 62 1.36 4.11 7.53
CA GLU A 62 1.62 4.72 8.82
C GLU A 62 3.12 4.87 9.05
N ILE A 63 3.49 6.03 9.56
CA ILE A 63 4.89 6.35 9.90
C ILE A 63 5.17 5.87 11.32
N SER A 64 5.21 4.58 11.52
CA SER A 64 5.27 3.97 12.85
C SER A 64 6.68 3.61 13.33
N GLY A 65 7.73 4.21 12.76
CA GLY A 65 9.13 3.98 13.14
C GLY A 65 9.99 3.43 12.00
N LYS A 66 11.05 2.69 12.32
CA LYS A 66 12.03 2.19 11.35
C LYS A 66 11.39 1.30 10.27
N ILE A 67 11.95 1.29 9.07
CA ILE A 67 11.48 0.49 7.95
C ILE A 67 12.09 -0.92 8.06
N HIS A 68 11.26 -1.94 8.06
CA HIS A 68 11.67 -3.34 8.02
C HIS A 68 11.56 -3.93 6.60
N LEU A 69 12.12 -5.12 6.37
CA LEU A 69 12.15 -5.77 5.05
C LEU A 69 10.77 -5.83 4.38
N GLY A 70 9.71 -6.17 5.12
CA GLY A 70 8.35 -6.25 4.58
C GLY A 70 7.83 -4.90 4.07
N THR A 71 7.98 -3.86 4.88
CA THR A 71 7.56 -2.49 4.51
C THR A 71 8.45 -1.90 3.40
N GLY A 72 9.75 -2.11 3.48
CA GLY A 72 10.74 -1.57 2.54
C GLY A 72 10.86 -2.41 1.28
N LEU A 73 11.69 -3.45 1.32
CA LEU A 73 12.11 -4.17 0.12
C LEU A 73 10.96 -4.88 -0.60
N MET A 74 10.11 -5.62 0.13
CA MET A 74 9.04 -6.40 -0.50
C MET A 74 7.98 -5.51 -1.15
N THR A 75 7.57 -4.45 -0.46
CA THR A 75 6.61 -3.50 -1.04
C THR A 75 7.22 -2.77 -2.25
N MET A 76 8.51 -2.37 -2.16
CA MET A 76 9.16 -1.69 -3.28
C MET A 76 9.43 -2.61 -4.46
N LEU A 77 9.65 -3.90 -4.24
CA LEU A 77 9.70 -4.89 -5.31
C LEU A 77 8.35 -4.95 -6.06
N LYS A 78 7.23 -4.96 -5.35
CA LYS A 78 5.90 -4.92 -5.97
C LYS A 78 5.64 -3.60 -6.71
N ILE A 79 6.03 -2.47 -6.15
CA ILE A 79 5.94 -1.17 -6.83
C ILE A 79 6.78 -1.14 -8.10
N LYS A 80 7.97 -1.78 -8.10
CA LYS A 80 8.77 -1.96 -9.32
C LYS A 80 8.00 -2.70 -10.40
N ASP A 81 7.34 -3.83 -10.06
CA ASP A 81 6.50 -4.58 -11.00
C ASP A 81 5.39 -3.71 -11.60
N PHE A 82 4.72 -2.91 -10.78
CA PHE A 82 3.72 -1.96 -11.25
C PHE A 82 4.31 -0.89 -12.19
N MET A 83 5.48 -0.35 -11.86
CA MET A 83 6.17 0.63 -12.72
C MET A 83 6.56 0.02 -14.07
N GLU A 84 7.04 -1.21 -14.09
CA GLU A 84 7.37 -1.95 -15.30
C GLU A 84 6.12 -2.21 -16.16
N ALA A 85 4.99 -2.49 -15.53
CA ALA A 85 3.69 -2.60 -16.20
C ALA A 85 3.13 -1.25 -16.69
N GLY A 86 3.79 -0.12 -16.41
CA GLY A 86 3.38 1.23 -16.84
C GLY A 86 2.39 1.92 -15.90
N VAL A 87 2.26 1.47 -14.66
CA VAL A 87 1.39 2.06 -13.65
C VAL A 87 2.00 3.34 -13.06
N ASP A 88 1.19 4.37 -12.82
CA ASP A 88 1.58 5.60 -12.10
C ASP A 88 1.56 5.34 -10.60
N CYS A 89 2.74 5.13 -10.00
CA CYS A 89 2.87 4.69 -8.62
C CYS A 89 3.00 5.84 -7.63
N ARG A 90 2.25 5.73 -6.52
CA ARG A 90 2.27 6.69 -5.41
C ARG A 90 2.41 5.98 -4.08
N VAL A 91 3.23 6.56 -3.21
CA VAL A 91 3.31 6.24 -1.79
C VAL A 91 2.69 7.38 -1.01
N PHE A 92 1.69 7.07 -0.23
CA PHE A 92 1.01 7.99 0.64
C PHE A 92 1.61 7.90 2.05
N LEU A 93 2.14 9.03 2.52
CA LEU A 93 2.71 9.18 3.85
C LEU A 93 1.59 9.62 4.78
N ALA A 94 1.00 8.65 5.49
CA ALA A 94 -0.22 8.80 6.26
C ALA A 94 0.06 9.38 7.66
N ASP A 95 0.56 10.63 7.72
CA ASP A 95 0.99 11.29 8.95
C ASP A 95 -0.17 11.52 9.95
N TRP A 96 -1.36 11.90 9.50
CA TRP A 96 -2.52 12.02 10.36
C TRP A 96 -3.04 10.67 10.86
N HIS A 97 -3.04 9.64 10.01
CA HIS A 97 -3.36 8.28 10.44
C HIS A 97 -2.37 7.79 11.50
N THR A 98 -1.09 8.13 11.33
CA THR A 98 -0.02 7.85 12.30
C THR A 98 -0.30 8.51 13.64
N TRP A 99 -0.72 9.78 13.60
CA TRP A 99 -1.08 10.55 14.80
C TRP A 99 -2.32 9.96 15.49
N MET A 100 -3.39 9.68 14.76
CA MET A 100 -4.61 9.06 15.30
C MET A 100 -4.36 7.69 15.94
N ASN A 101 -3.34 6.98 15.49
CA ASN A 101 -2.94 5.67 16.05
C ASN A 101 -1.78 5.76 17.06
N ASP A 102 -1.54 6.94 17.62
CA ASP A 102 -0.58 7.22 18.72
C ASP A 102 0.85 6.72 18.43
N LYS A 103 1.27 6.70 17.16
CA LYS A 103 2.63 6.29 16.80
C LYS A 103 3.63 7.44 17.02
N LEU A 104 4.91 7.09 17.22
CA LEU A 104 6.00 8.05 17.45
C LEU A 104 5.69 9.07 18.56
N GLY A 105 5.02 8.61 19.62
CA GLY A 105 4.66 9.45 20.77
C GLY A 105 3.50 10.43 20.51
N GLY A 106 2.75 10.26 19.39
CA GLY A 106 1.59 11.09 19.08
C GLY A 106 1.91 12.56 18.78
N ASN A 107 3.18 12.90 18.47
CA ASN A 107 3.57 14.26 18.14
C ASN A 107 3.52 14.53 16.64
N PRO A 108 2.60 15.40 16.12
CA PRO A 108 2.42 15.61 14.69
C PRO A 108 3.67 16.14 13.97
N GLU A 109 4.44 17.03 14.60
CA GLU A 109 5.64 17.60 13.97
C GLU A 109 6.77 16.58 13.86
N VAL A 110 6.95 15.73 14.89
CA VAL A 110 7.90 14.61 14.87
C VAL A 110 7.51 13.62 13.77
N ILE A 111 6.22 13.26 13.71
CA ILE A 111 5.68 12.34 12.68
C ILE A 111 5.94 12.90 11.28
N LYS A 112 5.61 14.15 11.04
CA LYS A 112 5.80 14.82 9.75
C LYS A 112 7.27 14.89 9.34
N LYS A 113 8.16 15.30 10.26
CA LYS A 113 9.61 15.33 10.02
C LYS A 113 10.14 13.95 9.68
N PHE A 114 9.70 12.93 10.40
CA PHE A 114 10.12 11.54 10.16
C PHE A 114 9.59 11.01 8.81
N ALA A 115 8.34 11.35 8.45
CA ALA A 115 7.70 10.96 7.20
C ALA A 115 8.45 11.46 5.97
N VAL A 116 8.72 12.78 5.92
CA VAL A 116 9.34 13.41 4.74
C VAL A 116 10.86 13.25 4.70
N GLY A 117 11.49 12.99 5.83
CA GLY A 117 12.92 12.71 5.95
C GLY A 117 13.20 11.21 5.82
N TYR A 118 13.32 10.55 6.95
CA TYR A 118 13.75 9.15 7.04
C TYR A 118 12.90 8.18 6.22
N PHE A 119 11.57 8.21 6.43
CA PHE A 119 10.70 7.20 5.82
C PHE A 119 10.68 7.29 4.29
N LYS A 120 10.50 8.49 3.76
CA LYS A 120 10.54 8.73 2.31
C LYS A 120 11.87 8.33 1.68
N GLU A 121 12.99 8.70 2.29
CA GLU A 121 14.32 8.38 1.74
C GLU A 121 14.64 6.88 1.87
N GLY A 122 14.23 6.23 2.97
CA GLY A 122 14.34 4.78 3.12
C GLY A 122 13.55 4.01 2.07
N MET A 123 12.33 4.45 1.74
CA MET A 123 11.53 3.85 0.66
C MET A 123 12.17 4.04 -0.71
N LYS A 124 12.76 5.21 -0.98
CA LYS A 124 13.51 5.44 -2.22
C LYS A 124 14.75 4.55 -2.30
N ALA A 125 15.49 4.40 -1.20
CA ALA A 125 16.64 3.51 -1.13
C ALA A 125 16.23 2.06 -1.38
N SER A 126 15.17 1.58 -0.72
CA SER A 126 14.62 0.24 -0.94
C SER A 126 14.21 0.00 -2.40
N LEU A 127 13.60 1.00 -3.04
CA LEU A 127 13.24 0.88 -4.46
C LEU A 127 14.48 0.78 -5.38
N ARG A 128 15.56 1.53 -5.07
CA ARG A 128 16.84 1.39 -5.79
C ARG A 128 17.45 0.00 -5.62
N CYS A 129 17.44 -0.53 -4.40
CA CYS A 129 17.97 -1.87 -4.09
C CYS A 129 17.31 -2.96 -4.92
N VAL A 130 16.00 -2.86 -5.19
CA VAL A 130 15.27 -3.81 -6.04
C VAL A 130 15.33 -3.46 -7.54
N GLY A 131 16.13 -2.45 -7.93
CA GLY A 131 16.34 -2.04 -9.33
C GLY A 131 15.24 -1.15 -9.91
N GLY A 132 14.39 -0.56 -9.07
CA GLY A 132 13.37 0.41 -9.49
C GLY A 132 13.93 1.83 -9.64
N ASN A 133 13.14 2.72 -10.25
CA ASN A 133 13.52 4.12 -10.44
C ASN A 133 12.78 5.06 -9.46
N PRO A 134 13.44 5.55 -8.39
CA PRO A 134 12.78 6.40 -7.39
C PRO A 134 12.29 7.76 -7.93
N ARG A 135 12.82 8.23 -9.06
CA ARG A 135 12.36 9.48 -9.69
C ARG A 135 10.95 9.37 -10.26
N LYS A 136 10.48 8.14 -10.55
CA LYS A 136 9.13 7.86 -11.04
C LYS A 136 8.13 7.61 -9.91
N LEU A 137 8.58 7.49 -8.64
CA LEU A 137 7.72 7.27 -7.49
C LEU A 137 7.29 8.61 -6.89
N LYS A 138 5.99 8.84 -6.83
CA LYS A 138 5.41 10.03 -6.21
C LYS A 138 5.18 9.79 -4.73
N PHE A 139 5.45 10.80 -3.91
CA PHE A 139 5.16 10.78 -2.48
C PHE A 139 4.15 11.86 -2.16
N ILE A 140 3.07 11.49 -1.51
CA ILE A 140 1.99 12.39 -1.09
C ILE A 140 1.96 12.38 0.44
N LEU A 141 2.02 13.56 1.05
CA LEU A 141 1.89 13.71 2.51
C LEU A 141 0.42 13.98 2.84
N GLY A 142 -0.15 13.20 3.78
CA GLY A 142 -1.56 13.27 4.14
C GLY A 142 -1.97 14.67 4.61
N SER A 143 -1.26 15.26 5.56
CA SER A 143 -1.57 16.60 6.06
C SER A 143 -1.61 17.68 4.96
N LYS A 144 -0.78 17.55 3.92
CA LYS A 144 -0.82 18.47 2.76
C LYS A 144 -2.03 18.22 1.87
N LEU A 145 -2.46 16.96 1.74
CA LEU A 145 -3.65 16.62 0.96
C LEU A 145 -4.93 17.15 1.63
N TYR A 146 -4.97 17.15 2.96
CA TYR A 146 -6.15 17.54 3.74
C TYR A 146 -6.30 19.04 3.94
N HIS A 147 -5.17 19.78 3.91
CA HIS A 147 -5.15 21.21 4.19
C HIS A 147 -5.85 22.00 3.08
N ASN A 148 -6.77 22.89 3.48
CA ASN A 148 -7.55 23.75 2.57
C ASN A 148 -8.20 22.95 1.43
N ASN A 149 -8.68 21.76 1.71
CA ASN A 149 -9.29 20.86 0.73
C ASN A 149 -10.71 20.47 1.15
N ASP A 150 -11.66 21.37 0.92
CA ASP A 150 -13.07 21.17 1.27
C ASP A 150 -13.63 19.91 0.59
N LEU A 151 -13.19 19.64 -0.62
CA LEU A 151 -13.60 18.44 -1.36
C LEU A 151 -13.18 17.15 -0.65
N TYR A 152 -12.01 17.13 0.01
CA TYR A 152 -11.59 15.99 0.82
C TYR A 152 -12.57 15.72 1.97
N TRP A 153 -12.93 16.79 2.69
CA TRP A 153 -13.82 16.67 3.85
C TRP A 153 -15.25 16.28 3.44
N ALA A 154 -15.75 16.87 2.34
CA ALA A 154 -17.03 16.47 1.77
C ALA A 154 -17.04 14.99 1.35
N THR A 155 -15.97 14.52 0.69
CA THR A 155 -15.79 13.11 0.31
C THR A 155 -15.75 12.20 1.52
N LEU A 156 -15.03 12.58 2.57
CA LEU A 156 -14.96 11.81 3.83
C LEU A 156 -16.34 11.66 4.48
N ILE A 157 -17.11 12.75 4.55
CA ILE A 157 -18.47 12.74 5.11
C ILE A 157 -19.39 11.86 4.24
N GLU A 158 -19.29 11.97 2.92
CA GLU A 158 -20.07 11.15 1.99
C GLU A 158 -19.78 9.65 2.18
N ILE A 159 -18.52 9.24 2.26
CA ILE A 159 -18.11 7.86 2.54
C ILE A 159 -18.69 7.37 3.87
N SER A 160 -18.59 8.21 4.91
CA SER A 160 -19.11 7.91 6.24
C SER A 160 -20.64 7.73 6.22
N LYS A 161 -21.36 8.53 5.45
CA LYS A 161 -22.82 8.42 5.26
C LYS A 161 -23.22 7.09 4.60
N TYR A 162 -22.40 6.54 3.74
CA TYR A 162 -22.66 5.26 3.04
C TYR A 162 -22.10 4.03 3.77
N THR A 163 -21.57 4.21 4.97
CA THR A 163 -20.98 3.11 5.75
C THR A 163 -21.56 3.09 7.16
N THR A 164 -22.00 1.93 7.63
CA THR A 164 -22.59 1.80 8.98
C THR A 164 -21.51 1.85 10.07
N LEU A 165 -21.88 2.32 11.28
CA LEU A 165 -21.01 2.31 12.46
C LEU A 165 -20.46 0.91 12.75
N ALA A 166 -21.29 -0.12 12.71
CA ALA A 166 -20.88 -1.50 12.92
C ALA A 166 -19.80 -1.95 11.89
N ARG A 167 -19.89 -1.48 10.65
CA ARG A 167 -18.86 -1.76 9.63
C ARG A 167 -17.55 -1.03 9.94
N MET A 168 -17.63 0.21 10.43
CA MET A 168 -16.44 0.96 10.86
C MET A 168 -15.76 0.26 12.03
N GLN A 169 -16.51 -0.17 13.05
CA GLN A 169 -15.99 -0.93 14.18
C GLN A 169 -15.27 -2.22 13.73
N ARG A 170 -15.90 -3.02 12.85
CA ARG A 170 -15.21 -4.20 12.28
C ARG A 170 -13.98 -3.88 11.47
N SER A 171 -13.84 -2.66 10.97
CA SER A 171 -12.71 -2.23 10.14
C SER A 171 -11.53 -1.71 10.95
N ILE A 172 -11.66 -1.47 12.26
CA ILE A 172 -10.54 -1.02 13.11
C ILE A 172 -9.37 -2.02 13.15
N THR A 173 -9.59 -3.26 12.76
CA THR A 173 -8.51 -4.27 12.63
C THR A 173 -7.41 -3.86 11.66
N ILE A 174 -7.68 -2.94 10.71
CA ILE A 174 -6.66 -2.36 9.84
C ILE A 174 -5.61 -1.53 10.59
N LEU A 175 -5.96 -1.03 11.78
CA LEU A 175 -5.05 -0.31 12.70
C LEU A 175 -4.21 -1.27 13.57
N GLY A 176 -4.42 -2.59 13.45
CA GLY A 176 -3.83 -3.59 14.33
C GLY A 176 -4.53 -3.69 15.69
N LYS A 177 -5.80 -3.30 15.76
CA LYS A 177 -6.69 -3.46 16.92
C LYS A 177 -7.60 -4.66 16.72
N GLU A 178 -8.13 -5.22 17.83
CA GLU A 178 -9.19 -6.23 17.74
C GLU A 178 -10.53 -5.58 17.41
N GLU A 179 -11.48 -6.35 16.85
CA GLU A 179 -12.74 -5.83 16.29
C GLU A 179 -13.58 -5.04 17.30
N TRP A 180 -13.53 -5.42 18.58
CA TRP A 180 -14.34 -4.82 19.64
C TRP A 180 -13.51 -4.10 20.71
N ASP A 181 -12.25 -3.78 20.41
CA ASP A 181 -11.42 -2.98 21.31
C ASP A 181 -12.09 -1.63 21.60
N LYS A 182 -12.00 -1.19 22.85
CA LYS A 182 -12.37 0.19 23.21
C LYS A 182 -11.37 1.14 22.58
N VAL A 183 -11.86 1.93 21.63
CA VAL A 183 -11.07 2.92 20.90
C VAL A 183 -11.72 4.30 21.02
N ASP A 184 -10.91 5.35 20.96
CA ASP A 184 -11.43 6.71 20.83
C ASP A 184 -12.12 6.91 19.47
N PHE A 185 -12.95 7.95 19.39
CA PHE A 185 -13.72 8.24 18.18
C PHE A 185 -12.82 8.54 16.96
N ALA A 186 -11.63 9.12 17.17
CA ALA A 186 -10.70 9.41 16.08
C ALA A 186 -10.27 8.14 15.34
N LYS A 187 -10.09 7.03 16.06
CA LYS A 187 -9.75 5.74 15.44
C LYS A 187 -10.87 5.18 14.56
N LEU A 188 -12.14 5.54 14.83
CA LEU A 188 -13.25 5.19 13.93
C LEU A 188 -13.24 6.02 12.64
N MET A 189 -12.60 7.19 12.64
CA MET A 189 -12.42 8.01 11.43
C MET A 189 -11.31 7.48 10.52
N TYR A 190 -10.43 6.62 11.01
CA TYR A 190 -9.30 6.10 10.25
C TYR A 190 -9.72 5.34 8.97
N PRO A 191 -10.63 4.35 9.01
CA PRO A 191 -11.04 3.62 7.80
C PRO A 191 -11.69 4.52 6.74
N PRO A 192 -12.65 5.41 7.05
CA PRO A 192 -13.23 6.29 6.04
C PRO A 192 -12.23 7.32 5.48
N MET A 193 -11.26 7.79 6.28
CA MET A 193 -10.16 8.64 5.78
C MET A 193 -9.28 7.89 4.78
N GLN A 194 -8.91 6.64 5.06
CA GLN A 194 -8.14 5.83 4.12
C GLN A 194 -8.90 5.62 2.79
N VAL A 195 -10.21 5.47 2.84
CA VAL A 195 -11.05 5.42 1.64
C VAL A 195 -11.07 6.77 0.92
N ALA A 196 -11.23 7.88 1.64
CA ALA A 196 -11.21 9.23 1.06
C ALA A 196 -9.87 9.53 0.36
N ASP A 197 -8.75 9.06 0.91
CA ASP A 197 -7.43 9.17 0.27
C ASP A 197 -7.38 8.53 -1.12
N ILE A 198 -8.07 7.42 -1.31
CA ILE A 198 -8.18 6.73 -2.60
C ILE A 198 -9.01 7.57 -3.59
N PHE A 199 -10.15 8.08 -3.14
CA PHE A 199 -11.10 8.81 -3.99
C PHE A 199 -10.56 10.16 -4.44
N ILE A 200 -10.09 10.97 -3.50
CA ILE A 200 -9.62 12.35 -3.80
C ILE A 200 -8.41 12.36 -4.74
N GLN A 201 -7.63 11.29 -4.76
CA GLN A 201 -6.51 11.12 -5.68
C GLN A 201 -6.90 10.44 -7.00
N ASN A 202 -8.19 10.15 -7.21
CA ASN A 202 -8.70 9.41 -8.36
C ASN A 202 -7.94 8.09 -8.60
N ILE A 203 -7.73 7.30 -7.54
CA ILE A 203 -6.98 6.04 -7.59
C ILE A 203 -7.88 4.94 -8.14
N ASN A 204 -7.43 4.28 -9.20
CA ASN A 204 -8.12 3.12 -9.76
C ASN A 204 -7.40 1.79 -9.46
N LEU A 205 -6.25 1.81 -8.77
CA LEU A 205 -5.52 0.65 -8.30
C LEU A 205 -5.04 0.88 -6.86
N ALA A 206 -5.86 0.49 -5.90
CA ALA A 206 -5.51 0.52 -4.48
C ALA A 206 -4.71 -0.74 -4.11
N HIS A 207 -3.55 -0.58 -3.47
CA HIS A 207 -2.63 -1.64 -3.10
C HIS A 207 -2.28 -1.58 -1.63
N ALA A 208 -2.25 -2.71 -0.96
CA ALA A 208 -1.79 -2.83 0.43
C ALA A 208 -1.46 -4.28 0.82
N GLY A 209 -1.00 -4.50 2.03
CA GLY A 209 -1.01 -5.83 2.65
C GLY A 209 -2.44 -6.35 2.81
N ILE A 210 -2.59 -7.67 2.88
CA ILE A 210 -3.91 -8.32 3.00
C ILE A 210 -4.66 -7.88 4.28
N ASP A 211 -3.95 -7.43 5.31
CA ASP A 211 -4.52 -6.88 6.53
C ASP A 211 -5.33 -5.59 6.31
N GLN A 212 -5.09 -4.86 5.22
CA GLN A 212 -5.82 -3.64 4.84
C GLN A 212 -7.06 -3.90 3.96
N ARG A 213 -7.39 -5.15 3.69
CA ARG A 213 -8.47 -5.56 2.78
C ARG A 213 -9.81 -4.89 3.08
N LYS A 214 -10.16 -4.74 4.36
CA LYS A 214 -11.46 -4.18 4.77
C LYS A 214 -11.67 -2.75 4.25
N ALA A 215 -10.65 -1.89 4.30
CA ALA A 215 -10.74 -0.53 3.75
C ALA A 215 -10.94 -0.52 2.23
N HIS A 216 -10.23 -1.37 1.50
CA HIS A 216 -10.38 -1.46 0.04
C HIS A 216 -11.75 -2.01 -0.39
N VAL A 217 -12.33 -2.94 0.38
CA VAL A 217 -13.69 -3.43 0.14
C VAL A 217 -14.70 -2.30 0.37
N ILE A 218 -14.54 -1.49 1.43
CA ILE A 218 -15.38 -0.30 1.64
C ILE A 218 -15.26 0.64 0.44
N ALA A 219 -14.05 0.94 -0.04
CA ALA A 219 -13.85 1.80 -1.20
C ALA A 219 -14.62 1.30 -2.43
N ARG A 220 -14.61 0.00 -2.69
CA ARG A 220 -15.36 -0.59 -3.82
C ARG A 220 -16.86 -0.51 -3.65
N ASP A 221 -17.36 -0.71 -2.42
CA ASP A 221 -18.81 -0.72 -2.14
C ASP A 221 -19.42 0.68 -2.22
N VAL A 222 -18.68 1.72 -1.84
CA VAL A 222 -19.18 3.11 -1.89
C VAL A 222 -18.94 3.77 -3.25
N SER A 223 -18.11 3.19 -4.13
CA SER A 223 -17.70 3.81 -5.40
C SER A 223 -18.86 4.26 -6.28
N ASN A 224 -19.90 3.45 -6.42
CA ASN A 224 -21.04 3.80 -7.27
C ASN A 224 -21.97 4.87 -6.66
N LYS A 225 -21.75 5.20 -5.37
CA LYS A 225 -22.55 6.17 -4.62
C LYS A 225 -21.84 7.51 -4.46
N SER A 226 -20.53 7.53 -4.72
CA SER A 226 -19.73 8.74 -4.58
C SER A 226 -20.06 9.75 -5.67
N SER A 227 -20.41 10.96 -5.25
CA SER A 227 -20.74 12.08 -6.10
C SER A 227 -19.72 13.23 -6.01
N PHE A 228 -19.09 13.42 -4.86
CA PHE A 228 -18.10 14.48 -4.67
C PHE A 228 -16.77 14.19 -5.38
N SER A 229 -16.28 12.97 -5.24
CA SER A 229 -15.00 12.55 -5.83
C SER A 229 -15.10 11.17 -6.47
N PRO A 230 -15.93 10.98 -7.51
CA PRO A 230 -16.04 9.69 -8.19
C PRO A 230 -14.70 9.29 -8.83
N ILE A 231 -14.38 8.01 -8.79
CA ILE A 231 -13.20 7.49 -9.49
C ILE A 231 -13.55 7.34 -10.96
N LEU A 232 -12.88 8.13 -11.81
CA LEU A 232 -13.19 8.22 -13.22
C LEU A 232 -12.07 7.68 -14.11
N THR A 233 -12.45 7.04 -15.21
CA THR A 233 -11.56 6.78 -16.35
C THR A 233 -11.26 8.08 -17.08
N ARG A 234 -10.29 8.06 -18.01
CA ARG A 234 -9.99 9.21 -18.89
C ARG A 234 -11.18 9.64 -19.75
N LYS A 235 -12.11 8.72 -20.01
CA LYS A 235 -13.35 8.98 -20.76
C LYS A 235 -14.51 9.47 -19.89
N GLY A 236 -14.27 9.73 -18.59
CA GLY A 236 -15.27 10.19 -17.64
C GLY A 236 -16.23 9.11 -17.11
N LYS A 237 -15.99 7.83 -17.41
CA LYS A 237 -16.78 6.73 -16.87
C LYS A 237 -16.41 6.48 -15.41
N GLN A 238 -17.40 6.45 -14.52
CA GLN A 238 -17.21 6.08 -13.12
C GLN A 238 -16.91 4.58 -12.99
N ILE A 239 -15.90 4.25 -12.17
CA ILE A 239 -15.43 2.88 -11.97
C ILE A 239 -15.17 2.60 -10.49
N LYS A 240 -15.16 1.32 -10.13
CA LYS A 240 -14.67 0.85 -8.83
C LYS A 240 -13.14 0.75 -8.85
N PRO A 241 -12.44 1.11 -7.77
CA PRO A 241 -11.00 0.87 -7.70
C PRO A 241 -10.71 -0.63 -7.68
N LEU A 242 -9.69 -1.05 -8.42
CA LEU A 242 -9.09 -2.37 -8.24
C LEU A 242 -8.49 -2.44 -6.84
N ALA A 243 -8.59 -3.57 -6.17
CA ALA A 243 -7.92 -3.78 -4.90
C ALA A 243 -6.93 -4.94 -5.00
N ILE A 244 -5.66 -4.66 -4.76
CA ILE A 244 -4.57 -5.63 -4.87
C ILE A 244 -3.93 -5.79 -3.50
N HIS A 245 -3.85 -7.04 -3.04
CA HIS A 245 -3.28 -7.35 -1.74
C HIS A 245 -2.05 -8.25 -1.88
N HIS A 246 -0.94 -7.82 -1.27
CA HIS A 246 0.27 -8.63 -1.16
C HIS A 246 0.29 -9.40 0.16
N PRO A 247 1.00 -10.55 0.24
CA PRO A 247 1.16 -11.28 1.48
C PRO A 247 2.00 -10.48 2.48
N LEU A 248 1.79 -10.74 3.78
CA LEU A 248 2.61 -10.19 4.83
C LEU A 248 3.85 -11.07 5.03
N ILE A 249 5.01 -10.47 5.25
CA ILE A 249 6.19 -11.21 5.67
C ILE A 249 6.03 -11.60 7.14
N LEU A 250 6.28 -12.87 7.43
CA LEU A 250 6.32 -13.36 8.80
C LEU A 250 7.56 -12.82 9.51
N GLY A 251 7.42 -12.58 10.81
CA GLY A 251 8.54 -12.32 11.69
C GLY A 251 9.42 -13.55 11.86
N LEU A 252 10.61 -13.38 12.41
CA LEU A 252 11.58 -14.47 12.65
C LEU A 252 11.19 -15.36 13.83
N GLY A 253 10.19 -14.97 14.63
CA GLY A 253 9.69 -15.75 15.75
C GLY A 253 8.98 -17.04 15.30
N LYS A 254 9.16 -18.11 16.07
CA LYS A 254 8.45 -19.38 15.82
C LYS A 254 6.95 -19.21 16.11
N PRO A 255 6.06 -19.66 15.21
CA PRO A 255 4.63 -19.72 15.48
C PRO A 255 4.30 -20.62 16.68
N ALA A 256 3.26 -20.27 17.43
CA ALA A 256 2.78 -21.09 18.56
C ALA A 256 2.35 -22.51 18.11
N THR A 257 1.88 -22.63 16.86
CA THR A 257 1.50 -23.91 16.23
C THR A 257 2.43 -24.18 15.04
N TRP A 258 3.16 -25.31 15.09
CA TRP A 258 4.04 -25.74 14.00
C TRP A 258 3.91 -27.25 13.76
N PRO A 259 3.74 -27.76 12.55
CA PRO A 259 3.56 -27.00 11.31
C PRO A 259 2.20 -26.25 11.28
N VAL A 260 2.21 -25.12 10.57
CA VAL A 260 1.01 -24.28 10.44
C VAL A 260 0.00 -24.93 9.50
N PRO A 261 -1.26 -25.19 9.93
CA PRO A 261 -2.29 -25.73 9.05
C PRO A 261 -2.57 -24.74 7.90
N LYS A 262 -2.67 -25.25 6.66
CA LYS A 262 -2.89 -24.42 5.45
C LYS A 262 -4.14 -23.53 5.53
N ASN A 263 -5.20 -24.01 6.18
CA ASN A 263 -6.46 -23.27 6.36
C ASN A 263 -6.39 -22.15 7.41
N LYS A 264 -5.34 -22.09 8.25
CA LYS A 264 -5.13 -21.03 9.26
C LYS A 264 -4.04 -20.03 8.89
N LEU A 265 -3.46 -20.13 7.69
CA LEU A 265 -2.37 -19.25 7.26
C LEU A 265 -2.75 -17.76 7.28
N GLN A 266 -3.98 -17.40 6.88
CA GLN A 266 -4.40 -16.00 6.85
C GLN A 266 -4.55 -15.40 8.25
N ASP A 267 -5.12 -16.14 9.19
CA ASP A 267 -5.28 -15.69 10.58
C ASP A 267 -3.92 -15.55 11.28
N LEU A 268 -2.99 -16.47 10.96
CA LEU A 268 -1.64 -16.46 11.48
C LEU A 268 -0.78 -15.33 10.87
N TRP A 269 -0.98 -14.97 9.63
CA TRP A 269 -0.23 -13.88 9.00
C TRP A 269 -0.41 -12.54 9.73
N SER A 270 -1.62 -12.23 10.18
CA SER A 270 -1.88 -10.99 10.91
C SER A 270 -1.17 -10.94 12.26
N SER A 271 -1.17 -12.05 13.00
CA SER A 271 -0.58 -12.13 14.35
C SER A 271 0.94 -12.33 14.36
N LEU A 272 1.49 -12.99 13.31
CA LEU A 272 2.90 -13.32 13.18
C LEU A 272 3.65 -12.48 12.17
N LYS A 273 3.01 -11.47 11.57
CA LYS A 273 3.67 -10.58 10.63
C LYS A 273 4.88 -9.90 11.25
N MET A 274 5.92 -9.71 10.46
CA MET A 274 7.09 -8.92 10.86
C MET A 274 6.63 -7.54 11.32
N SER A 275 6.99 -7.18 12.55
CA SER A 275 6.51 -5.95 13.17
C SER A 275 7.59 -5.30 14.03
N LYS A 276 7.75 -4.00 13.88
CA LYS A 276 8.69 -3.18 14.66
C LYS A 276 8.40 -3.19 16.17
N SER A 277 7.16 -3.46 16.56
CA SER A 277 6.78 -3.63 17.96
C SER A 277 7.34 -4.90 18.61
N LYS A 278 7.89 -5.81 17.79
CA LYS A 278 8.60 -7.02 18.22
C LYS A 278 9.99 -7.03 17.57
N PRO A 279 10.93 -6.20 18.02
CA PRO A 279 12.20 -5.96 17.34
C PRO A 279 13.02 -7.24 17.11
N ASP A 280 13.01 -8.19 18.05
CA ASP A 280 13.73 -9.48 17.93
C ASP A 280 13.20 -10.39 16.81
N THR A 281 12.03 -10.06 16.26
CA THR A 281 11.41 -10.78 15.13
C THR A 281 11.46 -10.00 13.83
N CYS A 282 12.15 -8.86 13.81
CA CYS A 282 12.07 -7.88 12.75
C CYS A 282 13.46 -7.55 12.21
N ILE A 283 13.68 -7.69 10.91
CA ILE A 283 14.89 -7.21 10.23
C ILE A 283 14.63 -5.82 9.69
N ILE A 284 15.38 -4.86 10.17
CA ILE A 284 15.34 -3.46 9.74
C ILE A 284 16.30 -3.25 8.57
N ILE A 285 15.95 -2.35 7.63
CA ILE A 285 16.79 -2.10 6.43
C ILE A 285 18.17 -1.49 6.73
N HIS A 286 18.44 -1.11 7.97
CA HIS A 286 19.75 -0.58 8.42
C HIS A 286 20.47 -1.51 9.40
N ASP A 287 19.93 -2.69 9.69
CA ASP A 287 20.64 -3.62 10.55
C ASP A 287 21.96 -3.99 9.88
N SER A 288 23.01 -4.12 10.68
CA SER A 288 24.29 -4.62 10.19
C SER A 288 24.16 -6.09 9.76
N PRO A 289 25.01 -6.54 8.83
CA PRO A 289 25.05 -7.92 8.41
C PRO A 289 25.27 -8.90 9.57
#